data_07492ff863e686084c7b468705bf5ec5
#
_entry.id   07492ff863e686084c7b468705bf5ec5
#
_cell.length_a   1.000
_cell.length_b   1.000
_cell.length_c   1.000
_cell.angle_alpha   90.00
_cell.angle_beta   90.00
_cell.angle_gamma   90.00
#
_symmetry.space_group_name_H-M   'P 1'
#
loop_
_entity.id
_entity.type
_entity.pdbx_description
1 polymer ?
#
loop_
_entity_poly.entity_id
_entity_poly.type
_entity_poly.pdbx_seq_one_letter_code
_entity_poly.pdbx_strand_id
1 'polypeptide(L)'
;MKRMRDGSYTIKPKFKLPSHELLPDLLAARASAHPDQVAVETRSSVGATRKITAAELQRQVVYISCGLVGLGIEAGDSVAILASTSMEWLLLDLSLLSIGAVTVPIYESDSATQIHHILEDAHVVQVFTATTQQAELVRSVAPAFTRSIDSFDQGALRTIARAAKHVSIDDVRTRRSSLDSSSIATIIYTS
;
A
#
# COMPACT_ATOMS: atom_id res chain seq x y z
N MET A 1 24.25 18.05 13.21
CA MET A 1 23.88 16.91 14.09
C MET A 1 23.78 17.45 15.52
N LYS A 2 22.67 17.27 16.19
CA LYS A 2 22.44 17.70 17.58
C LYS A 2 22.14 16.46 18.42
N ARG A 3 22.88 16.29 19.53
CA ARG A 3 22.60 15.22 20.49
C ARG A 3 21.45 15.66 21.40
N MET A 4 20.43 14.81 21.54
CA MET A 4 19.29 15.04 22.41
C MET A 4 19.61 14.56 23.85
N ARG A 5 18.77 14.94 24.85
CA ARG A 5 18.98 14.58 26.26
C ARG A 5 18.85 13.07 26.52
N ASP A 6 18.10 12.35 25.69
CA ASP A 6 17.91 10.90 25.72
C ASP A 6 19.07 10.10 25.07
N GLY A 7 20.11 10.80 24.60
CA GLY A 7 21.24 10.20 23.92
C GLY A 7 21.08 10.03 22.39
N SER A 8 19.90 10.28 21.85
CA SER A 8 19.67 10.24 20.41
C SER A 8 20.33 11.40 19.66
N TYR A 9 20.48 11.25 18.35
CA TYR A 9 21.03 12.28 17.46
C TYR A 9 19.98 12.73 16.46
N THR A 10 19.82 14.03 16.31
CA THR A 10 18.96 14.63 15.29
C THR A 10 19.80 15.35 14.24
N ILE A 11 19.55 15.06 12.99
CA ILE A 11 20.09 15.79 11.84
C ILE A 11 18.93 16.50 11.16
N LYS A 12 18.99 17.83 11.07
CA LYS A 12 17.99 18.57 10.30
C LYS A 12 18.06 18.18 8.84
N PRO A 13 16.94 17.96 8.16
CA PRO A 13 16.95 17.70 6.72
C PRO A 13 17.61 18.87 5.98
N LYS A 14 18.38 18.55 4.93
CA LYS A 14 19.07 19.55 4.11
C LYS A 14 18.12 20.31 3.17
N PHE A 15 16.92 19.78 2.95
CA PHE A 15 15.87 20.37 2.13
C PHE A 15 14.52 20.23 2.85
N LYS A 16 13.60 21.13 2.53
CA LYS A 16 12.21 21.02 2.98
C LYS A 16 11.42 20.37 1.85
N LEU A 17 10.75 19.26 2.16
CA LEU A 17 9.71 18.75 1.27
C LEU A 17 8.52 19.73 1.28
N PRO A 18 7.90 19.99 0.13
CA PRO A 18 6.63 20.71 0.09
C PRO A 18 5.61 19.98 0.97
N SER A 19 4.87 20.71 1.78
CA SER A 19 3.94 20.10 2.77
C SER A 19 2.77 19.34 2.14
N HIS A 20 2.54 19.53 0.85
CA HIS A 20 1.41 18.93 0.11
C HIS A 20 1.85 18.03 -1.05
N GLU A 21 3.14 17.67 -1.14
CA GLU A 21 3.65 16.80 -2.19
C GLU A 21 3.88 15.40 -1.62
N LEU A 22 3.01 14.47 -1.99
CA LEU A 22 3.01 13.07 -1.55
C LEU A 22 3.49 12.15 -2.67
N LEU A 23 3.94 10.93 -2.33
CA LEU A 23 4.37 9.94 -3.33
C LEU A 23 3.34 9.72 -4.45
N PRO A 24 2.04 9.59 -4.16
CA PRO A 24 1.03 9.47 -5.22
C PRO A 24 0.94 10.72 -6.12
N ASP A 25 1.30 11.93 -5.63
CA ASP A 25 1.34 13.14 -6.44
C ASP A 25 2.46 13.10 -7.47
N LEU A 26 3.62 12.55 -7.09
CA LEU A 26 4.74 12.36 -8.01
C LEU A 26 4.39 11.42 -9.16
N LEU A 27 3.63 10.34 -8.89
CA LEU A 27 3.14 9.46 -9.93
C LEU A 27 2.17 10.18 -10.86
N ALA A 28 1.21 10.94 -10.31
CA ALA A 28 0.25 11.71 -11.09
C ALA A 28 0.93 12.79 -11.95
N ALA A 29 1.91 13.51 -11.39
CA ALA A 29 2.70 14.49 -12.13
C ALA A 29 3.49 13.84 -13.26
N ARG A 30 4.13 12.69 -13.02
CA ARG A 30 4.84 11.92 -14.04
C ARG A 30 3.92 11.42 -15.14
N ALA A 31 2.74 10.89 -14.78
CA ALA A 31 1.74 10.44 -15.75
C ALA A 31 1.20 11.57 -16.63
N SER A 32 1.12 12.79 -16.08
CA SER A 32 0.71 13.98 -16.84
C SER A 32 1.82 14.49 -17.78
N ALA A 33 3.06 14.57 -17.27
CA ALA A 33 4.18 15.13 -18.03
C ALA A 33 4.75 14.16 -19.08
N HIS A 34 4.76 12.85 -18.76
CA HIS A 34 5.38 11.80 -19.57
C HIS A 34 4.50 10.54 -19.63
N PRO A 35 3.27 10.60 -20.18
CA PRO A 35 2.27 9.53 -20.12
C PRO A 35 2.76 8.21 -20.70
N ASP A 36 3.51 8.25 -21.78
CA ASP A 36 3.98 7.05 -22.50
C ASP A 36 5.33 6.51 -21.98
N GLN A 37 5.95 7.20 -21.02
CA GLN A 37 7.21 6.72 -20.44
C GLN A 37 6.96 5.45 -19.63
N VAL A 38 7.82 4.45 -19.84
CA VAL A 38 7.77 3.20 -19.04
C VAL A 38 8.05 3.53 -17.56
N ALA A 39 7.09 3.22 -16.71
CA ALA A 39 7.18 3.39 -15.26
C ALA A 39 7.60 2.08 -14.58
N VAL A 40 7.09 0.95 -15.06
CA VAL A 40 7.39 -0.37 -14.52
C VAL A 40 7.63 -1.36 -15.66
N GLU A 41 8.62 -2.22 -15.46
CA GLU A 41 8.87 -3.36 -16.31
C GLU A 41 8.79 -4.63 -15.44
N THR A 42 7.91 -5.56 -15.79
CA THR A 42 7.78 -6.85 -15.11
C THR A 42 8.22 -7.97 -16.05
N ARG A 43 8.82 -9.02 -15.47
CA ARG A 43 9.20 -10.22 -16.19
C ARG A 43 8.43 -11.42 -15.63
N SER A 44 7.75 -12.13 -16.49
CA SER A 44 7.07 -13.37 -16.11
C SER A 44 8.07 -14.52 -15.90
N SER A 45 7.64 -15.59 -15.23
CA SER A 45 8.44 -16.81 -15.03
C SER A 45 8.88 -17.46 -16.35
N VAL A 46 8.15 -17.24 -17.44
CA VAL A 46 8.49 -17.73 -18.81
C VAL A 46 9.34 -16.72 -19.59
N GLY A 47 9.85 -15.66 -18.94
CA GLY A 47 10.75 -14.68 -19.54
C GLY A 47 10.07 -13.59 -20.38
N ALA A 48 8.75 -13.57 -20.50
CA ALA A 48 8.05 -12.50 -21.21
C ALA A 48 8.10 -11.20 -20.39
N THR A 49 8.47 -10.10 -21.04
CA THR A 49 8.53 -8.78 -20.43
C THR A 49 7.25 -8.01 -20.75
N ARG A 50 6.64 -7.44 -19.71
CA ARG A 50 5.53 -6.48 -19.82
C ARG A 50 6.00 -5.12 -19.36
N LYS A 51 5.79 -4.10 -20.18
CA LYS A 51 6.04 -2.69 -19.86
C LYS A 51 4.72 -2.00 -19.57
N ILE A 52 4.72 -1.21 -18.51
CA ILE A 52 3.55 -0.44 -18.03
C ILE A 52 3.97 1.02 -18.05
N THR A 53 3.21 1.85 -18.77
CA THR A 53 3.50 3.28 -18.87
C THR A 53 3.07 4.02 -17.60
N ALA A 54 3.55 5.25 -17.42
CA ALA A 54 3.18 6.10 -16.31
C ALA A 54 1.67 6.37 -16.28
N ALA A 55 1.07 6.63 -17.43
CA ALA A 55 -0.38 6.85 -17.54
C ALA A 55 -1.17 5.56 -17.22
N GLU A 56 -0.70 4.40 -17.66
CA GLU A 56 -1.34 3.11 -17.36
C GLU A 56 -1.26 2.79 -15.87
N LEU A 57 -0.09 2.95 -15.26
CA LEU A 57 0.11 2.74 -13.82
C LEU A 57 -0.80 3.67 -13.01
N GLN A 58 -0.83 4.96 -13.33
CA GLN A 58 -1.68 5.93 -12.66
C GLN A 58 -3.17 5.56 -12.74
N ARG A 59 -3.66 5.13 -13.92
CA ARG A 59 -5.06 4.69 -14.06
C ARG A 59 -5.37 3.47 -13.20
N GLN A 60 -4.44 2.49 -13.15
CA GLN A 60 -4.61 1.29 -12.33
C GLN A 60 -4.64 1.64 -10.84
N VAL A 61 -3.71 2.48 -10.37
CA VAL A 61 -3.67 2.96 -8.98
C VAL A 61 -4.98 3.64 -8.60
N VAL A 62 -5.48 4.59 -9.40
CA VAL A 62 -6.76 5.27 -9.12
C VAL A 62 -7.92 4.28 -9.05
N TYR A 63 -7.97 3.32 -9.97
CA TYR A 63 -9.03 2.32 -9.99
C TYR A 63 -9.00 1.39 -8.76
N ILE A 64 -7.82 0.92 -8.37
CA ILE A 64 -7.65 0.11 -7.15
C ILE A 64 -7.96 0.95 -5.90
N SER A 65 -7.55 2.22 -5.86
CA SER A 65 -7.90 3.15 -4.78
C SER A 65 -9.41 3.27 -4.58
N CYS A 66 -10.18 3.45 -5.66
CA CYS A 66 -11.65 3.44 -5.60
C CYS A 66 -12.17 2.12 -5.01
N GLY A 67 -11.57 1.00 -5.40
CA GLY A 67 -11.95 -0.31 -4.89
C GLY A 67 -11.69 -0.49 -3.40
N LEU A 68 -10.53 -0.03 -2.91
CA LEU A 68 -10.20 -0.06 -1.48
C LEU A 68 -11.16 0.79 -0.65
N VAL A 69 -11.50 1.99 -1.13
CA VAL A 69 -12.54 2.82 -0.53
C VAL A 69 -13.89 2.09 -0.51
N GLY A 70 -14.24 1.41 -1.61
CA GLY A 70 -15.48 0.62 -1.72
C GLY A 70 -15.52 -0.60 -0.80
N LEU A 71 -14.36 -1.11 -0.38
CA LEU A 71 -14.22 -2.14 0.66
C LEU A 71 -14.27 -1.58 2.09
N GLY A 72 -14.42 -0.26 2.25
CA GLY A 72 -14.49 0.40 3.54
C GLY A 72 -13.14 0.66 4.20
N ILE A 73 -12.04 0.68 3.43
CA ILE A 73 -10.74 1.14 3.93
C ILE A 73 -10.77 2.66 4.08
N GLU A 74 -10.37 3.15 5.24
CA GLU A 74 -10.36 4.56 5.58
C GLU A 74 -8.93 5.13 5.71
N ALA A 75 -8.82 6.45 5.70
CA ALA A 75 -7.53 7.10 5.97
C ALA A 75 -7.08 6.79 7.41
N GLY A 76 -5.82 6.39 7.56
CA GLY A 76 -5.26 5.95 8.83
C GLY A 76 -5.44 4.45 9.14
N ASP A 77 -6.28 3.73 8.39
CA ASP A 77 -6.38 2.27 8.52
C ASP A 77 -5.05 1.60 8.17
N SER A 78 -4.59 0.70 9.04
CA SER A 78 -3.42 -0.15 8.74
C SER A 78 -3.84 -1.36 7.92
N VAL A 79 -3.18 -1.54 6.77
CA VAL A 79 -3.43 -2.65 5.84
C VAL A 79 -2.14 -3.42 5.59
N ALA A 80 -2.12 -4.70 5.95
CA ALA A 80 -0.93 -5.53 5.76
C ALA A 80 -0.87 -6.17 4.36
N ILE A 81 0.37 -6.31 3.86
CA ILE A 81 0.66 -7.02 2.62
C ILE A 81 1.73 -8.08 2.91
N LEU A 82 1.31 -9.36 2.90
CA LEU A 82 2.19 -10.53 3.02
C LEU A 82 2.40 -11.13 1.63
N ALA A 83 3.36 -10.60 0.89
CA ALA A 83 3.67 -11.05 -0.46
C ALA A 83 5.07 -10.61 -0.88
N SER A 84 5.72 -11.37 -1.76
CA SER A 84 6.92 -10.92 -2.45
C SER A 84 6.61 -9.71 -3.34
N THR A 85 7.64 -8.94 -3.65
CA THR A 85 7.55 -7.79 -4.56
C THR A 85 6.99 -8.24 -5.92
N SER A 86 5.82 -7.72 -6.26
CA SER A 86 5.10 -8.05 -7.49
C SER A 86 4.35 -6.81 -8.01
N MET A 87 3.70 -6.93 -9.15
CA MET A 87 2.86 -5.84 -9.66
C MET A 87 1.64 -5.62 -8.77
N GLU A 88 1.06 -6.68 -8.24
CA GLU A 88 -0.06 -6.65 -7.29
C GLU A 88 0.33 -5.89 -6.01
N TRP A 89 1.52 -6.20 -5.48
CA TRP A 89 2.07 -5.53 -4.31
C TRP A 89 2.23 -4.04 -4.54
N LEU A 90 2.88 -3.66 -5.66
CA LEU A 90 3.12 -2.25 -6.02
C LEU A 90 1.81 -1.48 -6.21
N LEU A 91 0.85 -2.06 -6.93
CA LEU A 91 -0.45 -1.42 -7.16
C LEU A 91 -1.20 -1.20 -5.85
N LEU A 92 -1.17 -2.19 -4.96
CA LEU A 92 -1.86 -2.11 -3.68
C LEU A 92 -1.23 -1.04 -2.79
N ASP A 93 0.11 -1.03 -2.66
CA ASP A 93 0.84 -0.05 -1.86
C ASP A 93 0.57 1.39 -2.33
N LEU A 94 0.78 1.67 -3.62
CA LEU A 94 0.51 2.99 -4.19
C LEU A 94 -0.96 3.41 -4.04
N SER A 95 -1.88 2.46 -4.07
CA SER A 95 -3.31 2.73 -3.92
C SER A 95 -3.69 3.02 -2.48
N LEU A 96 -3.12 2.29 -1.51
CA LEU A 96 -3.27 2.55 -0.07
C LEU A 96 -2.75 3.94 0.28
N LEU A 97 -1.53 4.27 -0.16
CA LEU A 97 -0.94 5.60 -0.01
C LEU A 97 -1.85 6.70 -0.61
N SER A 98 -2.51 6.42 -1.74
CA SER A 98 -3.38 7.39 -2.42
C SER A 98 -4.65 7.73 -1.64
N ILE A 99 -5.09 6.86 -0.75
CA ILE A 99 -6.29 7.06 0.10
C ILE A 99 -5.95 7.36 1.56
N GLY A 100 -4.66 7.45 1.90
CA GLY A 100 -4.17 7.73 3.24
C GLY A 100 -4.21 6.54 4.20
N ALA A 101 -4.38 5.33 3.70
CA ALA A 101 -4.20 4.13 4.48
C ALA A 101 -2.70 3.83 4.69
N VAL A 102 -2.38 3.14 5.75
CA VAL A 102 -1.00 2.83 6.17
C VAL A 102 -0.64 1.43 5.70
N THR A 103 0.37 1.31 4.84
CA THR A 103 0.87 0.01 4.41
C THR A 103 1.74 -0.63 5.49
N VAL A 104 1.46 -1.89 5.84
CA VAL A 104 2.24 -2.70 6.78
C VAL A 104 2.80 -3.92 6.03
N PRO A 105 4.02 -3.85 5.50
CA PRO A 105 4.64 -4.99 4.84
C PRO A 105 4.97 -6.08 5.85
N ILE A 106 4.64 -7.33 5.53
CA ILE A 106 5.00 -8.53 6.29
C ILE A 106 5.87 -9.41 5.39
N TYR A 107 6.99 -9.88 5.90
CA TYR A 107 7.88 -10.75 5.14
C TYR A 107 7.34 -12.19 5.07
N GLU A 108 7.55 -12.84 3.93
CA GLU A 108 7.12 -14.24 3.74
C GLU A 108 7.84 -15.23 4.67
N SER A 109 8.99 -14.81 5.23
CA SER A 109 9.76 -15.58 6.20
C SER A 109 9.31 -15.40 7.64
N ASP A 110 8.37 -14.48 7.92
CA ASP A 110 7.93 -14.21 9.28
C ASP A 110 7.14 -15.39 9.84
N SER A 111 7.45 -15.75 11.09
CA SER A 111 6.74 -16.80 11.80
C SER A 111 5.32 -16.37 12.19
N ALA A 112 4.46 -17.35 12.48
CA ALA A 112 3.10 -17.10 12.96
C ALA A 112 3.04 -16.13 14.16
N THR A 113 4.00 -16.23 15.07
CA THR A 113 4.10 -15.35 16.24
C THR A 113 4.46 -13.91 15.85
N GLN A 114 5.39 -13.75 14.89
CA GLN A 114 5.76 -12.44 14.39
C GLN A 114 4.59 -11.80 13.62
N ILE A 115 3.92 -12.57 12.77
CA ILE A 115 2.73 -12.12 12.06
C ILE A 115 1.66 -11.62 13.04
N HIS A 116 1.34 -12.43 14.06
CA HIS A 116 0.38 -12.03 15.10
C HIS A 116 0.76 -10.71 15.77
N HIS A 117 2.03 -10.59 16.20
CA HIS A 117 2.54 -9.37 16.83
C HIS A 117 2.40 -8.15 15.91
N ILE A 118 2.78 -8.27 14.65
CA ILE A 118 2.67 -7.17 13.67
C ILE A 118 1.20 -6.75 13.49
N LEU A 119 0.31 -7.73 13.33
CA LEU A 119 -1.11 -7.46 13.13
C LEU A 119 -1.74 -6.75 14.34
N GLU A 120 -1.34 -7.16 15.55
CA GLU A 120 -1.86 -6.61 16.79
C GLU A 120 -1.29 -5.23 17.07
N ASP A 121 0.03 -5.06 17.01
CA ASP A 121 0.74 -3.82 17.34
C ASP A 121 0.41 -2.69 16.34
N ALA A 122 0.40 -2.99 15.04
CA ALA A 122 0.01 -2.04 14.00
C ALA A 122 -1.50 -1.87 13.86
N HIS A 123 -2.31 -2.59 14.63
CA HIS A 123 -3.78 -2.57 14.56
C HIS A 123 -4.32 -2.81 13.14
N VAL A 124 -3.82 -3.87 12.50
CA VAL A 124 -4.13 -4.17 11.09
C VAL A 124 -5.57 -4.61 10.90
N VAL A 125 -6.33 -3.86 10.12
CA VAL A 125 -7.75 -4.13 9.88
C VAL A 125 -8.01 -5.01 8.65
N GLN A 126 -7.07 -5.04 7.71
CA GLN A 126 -7.17 -5.80 6.45
C GLN A 126 -5.82 -6.39 6.10
N VAL A 127 -5.79 -7.63 5.59
CA VAL A 127 -4.57 -8.29 5.13
C VAL A 127 -4.75 -8.76 3.69
N PHE A 128 -3.75 -8.49 2.85
CA PHE A 128 -3.63 -9.08 1.52
C PHE A 128 -2.41 -10.01 1.48
N THR A 129 -2.59 -11.22 0.95
CA THR A 129 -1.52 -12.21 0.85
C THR A 129 -1.30 -12.62 -0.60
N ALA A 130 -0.11 -13.15 -0.94
CA ALA A 130 0.12 -13.68 -2.27
C ALA A 130 -0.69 -14.94 -2.53
N THR A 131 -0.76 -15.85 -1.55
CA THR A 131 -1.34 -17.17 -1.69
C THR A 131 -2.40 -17.48 -0.65
N THR A 132 -3.28 -18.42 -0.98
CA THR A 132 -4.27 -18.97 -0.06
C THR A 132 -3.61 -19.60 1.19
N GLN A 133 -2.47 -20.27 1.04
CA GLN A 133 -1.74 -20.85 2.16
C GLN A 133 -1.29 -19.77 3.17
N GLN A 134 -0.77 -18.66 2.67
CA GLN A 134 -0.42 -17.51 3.54
C GLN A 134 -1.66 -16.93 4.20
N ALA A 135 -2.79 -16.83 3.49
CA ALA A 135 -4.04 -16.36 4.07
C ALA A 135 -4.55 -17.27 5.20
N GLU A 136 -4.40 -18.60 5.07
CA GLU A 136 -4.74 -19.56 6.13
C GLU A 136 -3.85 -19.38 7.36
N LEU A 137 -2.54 -19.21 7.15
CA LEU A 137 -1.60 -18.92 8.24
C LEU A 137 -2.00 -17.62 8.97
N VAL A 138 -2.28 -16.55 8.24
CA VAL A 138 -2.72 -15.28 8.83
C VAL A 138 -4.02 -15.45 9.60
N ARG A 139 -5.03 -16.15 9.05
CA ARG A 139 -6.31 -16.40 9.74
C ARG A 139 -6.14 -17.14 11.05
N SER A 140 -5.15 -18.05 11.15
CA SER A 140 -4.90 -18.83 12.39
C SER A 140 -4.38 -17.98 13.53
N VAL A 141 -3.87 -16.77 13.25
CA VAL A 141 -3.21 -15.90 14.24
C VAL A 141 -3.76 -14.47 14.25
N ALA A 142 -4.68 -14.13 13.35
CA ALA A 142 -5.20 -12.76 13.22
C ALA A 142 -6.01 -12.35 14.45
N PRO A 143 -5.83 -11.12 14.96
CA PRO A 143 -6.68 -10.53 15.98
C PRO A 143 -8.13 -10.40 15.51
N ALA A 144 -9.09 -10.38 16.45
CA ALA A 144 -10.52 -10.32 16.14
C ALA A 144 -10.95 -9.03 15.41
N PHE A 145 -10.19 -7.96 15.50
CA PHE A 145 -10.47 -6.70 14.81
C PHE A 145 -10.01 -6.69 13.34
N THR A 146 -9.23 -7.69 12.90
CA THR A 146 -8.88 -7.85 11.48
C THR A 146 -10.13 -8.28 10.71
N ARG A 147 -10.66 -7.36 9.90
CA ARG A 147 -11.97 -7.51 9.24
C ARG A 147 -11.95 -8.50 8.08
N SER A 148 -10.87 -8.52 7.29
CA SER A 148 -10.76 -9.38 6.11
C SER A 148 -9.32 -9.80 5.83
N ILE A 149 -9.17 -10.99 5.25
CA ILE A 149 -7.90 -11.57 4.80
C ILE A 149 -8.16 -12.15 3.41
N ASP A 150 -7.59 -11.51 2.40
CA ASP A 150 -7.81 -11.83 0.98
C ASP A 150 -6.48 -12.23 0.33
N SER A 151 -6.51 -13.12 -0.66
CA SER A 151 -5.31 -13.53 -1.37
C SER A 151 -5.36 -13.24 -2.86
N PHE A 152 -4.21 -12.90 -3.45
CA PHE A 152 -4.12 -12.56 -4.87
C PHE A 152 -4.46 -13.75 -5.77
N ASP A 153 -4.05 -14.97 -5.41
CA ASP A 153 -4.36 -16.20 -6.14
C ASP A 153 -5.85 -16.53 -6.17
N GLN A 154 -6.62 -16.11 -5.15
CA GLN A 154 -8.09 -16.22 -5.12
C GLN A 154 -8.80 -15.00 -5.71
N GLY A 155 -8.03 -14.04 -6.21
CA GLY A 155 -8.57 -12.91 -6.95
C GLY A 155 -8.95 -11.70 -6.08
N ALA A 156 -8.17 -11.41 -5.05
CA ALA A 156 -8.34 -10.20 -4.24
C ALA A 156 -8.45 -8.94 -5.11
N LEU A 157 -7.60 -8.79 -6.14
CA LEU A 157 -7.70 -7.65 -7.07
C LEU A 157 -9.03 -7.60 -7.83
N ARG A 158 -9.66 -8.75 -8.14
CA ARG A 158 -10.99 -8.78 -8.77
C ARG A 158 -12.08 -8.31 -7.80
N THR A 159 -11.94 -8.65 -6.52
CA THR A 159 -12.85 -8.19 -5.46
C THR A 159 -12.75 -6.67 -5.30
N ILE A 160 -11.53 -6.14 -5.20
CA ILE A 160 -11.27 -4.70 -5.19
C ILE A 160 -11.87 -4.02 -6.43
N ALA A 161 -11.62 -4.58 -7.63
CA ALA A 161 -12.15 -4.04 -8.88
C ALA A 161 -13.68 -4.01 -8.96
N ARG A 162 -14.36 -4.96 -8.33
CA ARG A 162 -15.84 -4.95 -8.23
C ARG A 162 -16.34 -3.83 -7.32
N ALA A 163 -15.68 -3.65 -6.16
CA ALA A 163 -16.02 -2.60 -5.21
C ALA A 163 -15.81 -1.19 -5.80
N ALA A 164 -14.82 -1.02 -6.69
CA ALA A 164 -14.53 0.25 -7.36
C ALA A 164 -15.71 0.84 -8.14
N LYS A 165 -16.64 0.00 -8.62
CA LYS A 165 -17.79 0.43 -9.45
C LYS A 165 -18.76 1.37 -8.71
N HIS A 166 -18.71 1.40 -7.39
CA HIS A 166 -19.62 2.16 -6.55
C HIS A 166 -18.97 3.40 -5.91
N VAL A 167 -17.72 3.70 -6.26
CA VAL A 167 -16.94 4.79 -5.68
C VAL A 167 -16.52 5.78 -6.77
N SER A 168 -16.73 7.06 -6.51
CA SER A 168 -16.28 8.12 -7.41
C SER A 168 -14.76 8.34 -7.29
N ILE A 169 -14.14 8.73 -8.40
CA ILE A 169 -12.74 9.22 -8.39
C ILE A 169 -12.61 10.45 -7.50
N ASP A 170 -13.65 11.27 -7.40
CA ASP A 170 -13.64 12.46 -6.56
C ASP A 170 -13.63 12.14 -5.07
N ASP A 171 -14.17 10.99 -4.64
CA ASP A 171 -14.03 10.52 -3.26
C ASP A 171 -12.56 10.23 -2.91
N VAL A 172 -11.83 9.58 -3.83
CA VAL A 172 -10.39 9.34 -3.68
C VAL A 172 -9.61 10.66 -3.66
N ARG A 173 -9.94 11.60 -4.54
CA ARG A 173 -9.31 12.94 -4.58
C ARG A 173 -9.54 13.72 -3.28
N THR A 174 -10.75 13.67 -2.76
CA THR A 174 -11.10 14.35 -1.50
C THR A 174 -10.31 13.77 -0.33
N ARG A 175 -10.20 12.44 -0.21
CA ARG A 175 -9.37 11.80 0.82
C ARG A 175 -7.90 12.22 0.67
N ARG A 176 -7.37 12.19 -0.54
CA ARG A 176 -5.99 12.58 -0.81
C ARG A 176 -5.71 14.03 -0.45
N SER A 177 -6.62 14.96 -0.72
CA SER A 177 -6.45 16.38 -0.41
C SER A 177 -6.41 16.67 1.10
N SER A 178 -6.84 15.75 1.94
CA SER A 178 -6.75 15.85 3.40
C SER A 178 -5.43 15.36 3.98
N LEU A 179 -4.56 14.75 3.16
CA LEU A 179 -3.27 14.23 3.58
C LEU A 179 -2.18 15.29 3.44
N ASP A 180 -1.16 15.18 4.28
CA ASP A 180 0.03 16.02 4.24
C ASP A 180 1.31 15.20 4.54
N SER A 181 2.46 15.88 4.57
CA SER A 181 3.76 15.24 4.82
C SER A 181 3.94 14.69 6.24
N SER A 182 2.99 14.92 7.15
CA SER A 182 2.96 14.31 8.50
C SER A 182 2.11 13.06 8.58
N SER A 183 1.33 12.76 7.54
CA SER A 183 0.53 11.54 7.45
C SER A 183 1.43 10.30 7.39
N ILE A 184 1.12 9.30 8.20
CA ILE A 184 1.88 8.04 8.22
C ILE A 184 1.63 7.30 6.89
N ALA A 185 2.70 6.94 6.20
CA ALA A 185 2.64 6.21 4.94
C ALA A 185 2.78 4.70 5.13
N THR A 186 3.70 4.27 5.99
CA THR A 186 4.00 2.85 6.20
C THR A 186 4.55 2.61 7.61
N ILE A 187 4.30 1.42 8.14
CA ILE A 187 4.91 0.90 9.36
C ILE A 187 5.71 -0.34 8.98
N ILE A 188 7.02 -0.34 9.24
CA ILE A 188 7.93 -1.42 8.89
C ILE A 188 8.54 -2.01 10.16
N TYR A 189 8.35 -3.31 10.35
CA TYR A 189 8.97 -4.06 11.45
C TYR A 189 10.32 -4.61 10.98
N THR A 190 11.34 -4.39 11.79
CA THR A 190 12.70 -4.91 11.54
C THR A 190 13.10 -5.79 12.72
N SER A 191 13.80 -6.89 12.42
CA SER A 191 14.46 -7.75 13.42
C SER A 191 15.66 -7.07 14.06
#